data_8e5e48153aefde39a3a1a2b561c05800
#
_entry.id   8e5e48153aefde39a3a1a2b561c05800
#
_cell.length_a   1.000
_cell.length_b   1.000
_cell.length_c   1.000
_cell.angle_alpha   90.00
_cell.angle_beta   90.00
_cell.angle_gamma   90.00
#
_symmetry.space_group_name_H-M   'P 1'
#
loop_
_entity.id
_entity.type
_entity.pdbx_description
1 polymer ?
#
loop_
_entity_poly.entity_id
_entity_poly.type
_entity_poly.pdbx_seq_one_letter_code
_entity_poly.pdbx_strand_id
1 'polypeptide(L)'
;QKIHHLSERYNLQVDPQSYIWQLGVSERQRVEILKLIYRGAEILILDEPTAVLTPQESRELNRVIHQMTAEGKSAIFITHKMEEVIAFSDWVRVLHKGRLVAVKKTNETEPGELVRLMVGRDVLFCLEKKDRSPGDVVLEVNDVQAVEDKELQAQKGVNIEIRTREIKGKRGKA
;
A
#
# COMPACT_ATOMS: atom_id res chain seq x y z
N GLN A 1 -23.31 -5.56 -17.33
CA GLN A 1 -23.35 -6.99 -16.93
C GLN A 1 -21.95 -7.60 -16.82
N LYS A 2 -21.10 -7.58 -17.87
CA LYS A 2 -19.76 -8.21 -17.83
C LYS A 2 -18.83 -7.59 -16.77
N ILE A 3 -18.80 -6.25 -16.64
CA ILE A 3 -17.99 -5.55 -15.64
C ILE A 3 -18.46 -5.90 -14.21
N HIS A 4 -19.76 -5.93 -13.99
CA HIS A 4 -20.33 -6.30 -12.68
C HIS A 4 -19.93 -7.72 -12.28
N HIS A 5 -20.05 -8.68 -13.19
CA HIS A 5 -19.63 -10.06 -12.95
C HIS A 5 -18.13 -10.18 -12.61
N LEU A 6 -17.25 -9.42 -13.30
CA LEU A 6 -15.82 -9.40 -12.99
C LEU A 6 -15.54 -8.75 -11.64
N SER A 7 -16.22 -7.64 -11.33
CA SER A 7 -16.13 -6.96 -10.04
C SER A 7 -16.50 -7.88 -8.88
N GLU A 8 -17.56 -8.65 -9.02
CA GLU A 8 -17.98 -9.65 -8.02
C GLU A 8 -16.99 -10.82 -7.94
N ARG A 9 -16.59 -11.40 -9.09
CA ARG A 9 -15.68 -12.54 -9.15
C ARG A 9 -14.34 -12.27 -8.45
N TYR A 10 -13.80 -11.07 -8.62
CA TYR A 10 -12.51 -10.67 -8.02
C TYR A 10 -12.67 -9.85 -6.73
N ASN A 11 -13.91 -9.69 -6.24
CA ASN A 11 -14.22 -8.86 -5.07
C ASN A 11 -13.64 -7.42 -5.16
N LEU A 12 -13.62 -6.88 -6.38
CA LEU A 12 -13.21 -5.52 -6.67
C LEU A 12 -14.46 -4.63 -6.72
N GLN A 13 -14.94 -4.22 -5.55
CA GLN A 13 -16.16 -3.41 -5.43
C GLN A 13 -15.95 -2.04 -6.08
N VAL A 14 -16.60 -1.83 -7.22
CA VAL A 14 -16.65 -0.56 -7.95
C VAL A 14 -18.06 -0.40 -8.50
N ASP A 15 -18.66 0.76 -8.32
CA ASP A 15 -19.92 1.10 -8.96
C ASP A 15 -19.68 1.48 -10.44
N PRO A 16 -20.16 0.68 -11.42
CA PRO A 16 -19.96 0.97 -12.83
C PRO A 16 -20.66 2.26 -13.33
N GLN A 17 -21.56 2.83 -12.54
CA GLN A 17 -22.29 4.05 -12.88
C GLN A 17 -21.58 5.31 -12.36
N SER A 18 -20.62 5.16 -11.47
CA SER A 18 -19.85 6.28 -10.93
C SER A 18 -18.90 6.86 -11.96
N TYR A 19 -18.82 8.17 -12.01
CA TYR A 19 -17.81 8.86 -12.82
C TYR A 19 -16.43 8.73 -12.17
N ILE A 20 -15.37 8.59 -12.98
CA ILE A 20 -13.99 8.41 -12.50
C ILE A 20 -13.55 9.54 -11.55
N TRP A 21 -13.97 10.76 -11.77
CA TRP A 21 -13.65 11.92 -10.93
C TRP A 21 -14.32 11.87 -9.54
N GLN A 22 -15.37 11.07 -9.37
CA GLN A 22 -16.04 10.85 -8.08
C GLN A 22 -15.38 9.78 -7.23
N LEU A 23 -14.57 8.92 -7.86
CA LEU A 23 -13.93 7.79 -7.20
C LEU A 23 -12.74 8.24 -6.35
N GLY A 24 -12.60 7.65 -5.18
CA GLY A 24 -11.40 7.74 -4.36
C GLY A 24 -10.18 7.10 -5.06
N VAL A 25 -8.99 7.34 -4.53
CA VAL A 25 -7.75 6.85 -5.15
C VAL A 25 -7.72 5.32 -5.21
N SER A 26 -8.11 4.64 -4.15
CA SER A 26 -8.18 3.17 -4.10
C SER A 26 -9.22 2.59 -5.06
N GLU A 27 -10.36 3.27 -5.23
CA GLU A 27 -11.39 2.85 -6.18
C GLU A 27 -10.91 2.99 -7.63
N ARG A 28 -10.22 4.10 -7.96
CA ARG A 28 -9.59 4.28 -9.28
C ARG A 28 -8.59 3.16 -9.58
N GLN A 29 -7.80 2.75 -8.59
CA GLN A 29 -6.89 1.63 -8.75
C GLN A 29 -7.62 0.31 -9.02
N ARG A 30 -8.73 0.04 -8.32
CA ARG A 30 -9.59 -1.13 -8.61
C ARG A 30 -10.12 -1.10 -10.03
N VAL A 31 -10.51 0.07 -10.54
CA VAL A 31 -10.93 0.27 -11.94
C VAL A 31 -9.82 -0.08 -12.91
N GLU A 32 -8.58 0.37 -12.66
CA GLU A 32 -7.44 0.05 -13.53
C GLU A 32 -7.18 -1.46 -13.57
N ILE A 33 -7.25 -2.16 -12.43
CA ILE A 33 -7.11 -3.61 -12.37
C ILE A 33 -8.25 -4.30 -13.13
N LEU A 34 -9.50 -3.88 -12.92
CA LEU A 34 -10.66 -4.41 -13.65
C LEU A 34 -10.53 -4.23 -15.17
N LYS A 35 -9.97 -3.10 -15.62
CA LYS A 35 -9.68 -2.88 -17.06
C LYS A 35 -8.71 -3.90 -17.62
N LEU A 36 -7.64 -4.24 -16.89
CA LEU A 36 -6.67 -5.25 -17.30
C LEU A 36 -7.33 -6.64 -17.38
N ILE A 37 -8.11 -6.99 -16.37
CA ILE A 37 -8.85 -8.25 -16.32
C ILE A 37 -9.86 -8.33 -17.47
N TYR A 38 -10.62 -7.26 -17.70
CA TYR A 38 -11.63 -7.18 -18.77
C TYR A 38 -11.02 -7.37 -20.16
N ARG A 39 -9.82 -6.85 -20.37
CA ARG A 39 -9.04 -6.99 -21.62
C ARG A 39 -8.38 -8.35 -21.77
N GLY A 40 -8.49 -9.24 -20.78
CA GLY A 40 -7.90 -10.56 -20.80
C GLY A 40 -6.37 -10.55 -20.66
N ALA A 41 -5.81 -9.61 -19.92
CA ALA A 41 -4.37 -9.56 -19.67
C ALA A 41 -3.90 -10.88 -19.03
N GLU A 42 -2.84 -11.47 -19.58
CA GLU A 42 -2.21 -12.69 -19.06
C GLU A 42 -1.03 -12.36 -18.14
N ILE A 43 -0.42 -11.19 -18.33
CA ILE A 43 0.67 -10.68 -17.50
C ILE A 43 0.27 -9.31 -16.97
N LEU A 44 0.32 -9.15 -15.66
CA LEU A 44 0.10 -7.87 -14.98
C LEU A 44 1.44 -7.31 -14.52
N ILE A 45 1.67 -6.03 -14.79
CA ILE A 45 2.81 -5.29 -14.25
C ILE A 45 2.24 -4.19 -13.37
N LEU A 46 2.53 -4.26 -12.08
CA LEU A 46 2.02 -3.35 -11.05
C LEU A 46 3.19 -2.62 -10.40
N ASP A 47 3.26 -1.31 -10.60
CA ASP A 47 4.30 -0.45 -10.04
C ASP A 47 3.76 0.30 -8.83
N GLU A 48 4.36 0.05 -7.65
CA GLU A 48 3.97 0.61 -6.33
C GLU A 48 2.45 0.60 -6.07
N PRO A 49 1.72 -0.49 -6.36
CA PRO A 49 0.26 -0.46 -6.38
C PRO A 49 -0.38 -0.30 -5.00
N THR A 50 0.40 -0.38 -3.94
CA THR A 50 -0.07 -0.23 -2.55
C THR A 50 0.36 1.08 -1.91
N ALA A 51 0.98 2.00 -2.65
CA ALA A 51 1.52 3.25 -2.10
C ALA A 51 0.44 4.12 -1.40
N VAL A 52 -0.78 4.06 -1.89
CA VAL A 52 -1.93 4.86 -1.40
C VAL A 52 -3.01 4.02 -0.74
N LEU A 53 -2.80 2.71 -0.60
CA LEU A 53 -3.76 1.79 -0.02
C LEU A 53 -3.59 1.66 1.50
N THR A 54 -4.71 1.47 2.17
CA THR A 54 -4.70 1.01 3.57
C THR A 54 -4.16 -0.43 3.66
N PRO A 55 -3.70 -0.88 4.83
CA PRO A 55 -3.29 -2.28 5.02
C PRO A 55 -4.37 -3.31 4.66
N GLN A 56 -5.64 -2.97 4.84
CA GLN A 56 -6.75 -3.83 4.47
C GLN A 56 -6.90 -3.92 2.95
N GLU A 57 -6.88 -2.80 2.25
CA GLU A 57 -6.95 -2.75 0.79
C GLU A 57 -5.74 -3.43 0.13
N SER A 58 -4.55 -3.31 0.71
CA SER A 58 -3.36 -4.07 0.26
C SER A 58 -3.58 -5.58 0.35
N ARG A 59 -4.21 -6.08 1.43
CA ARG A 59 -4.56 -7.50 1.55
C ARG A 59 -5.61 -7.94 0.52
N GLU A 60 -6.56 -7.08 0.23
CA GLU A 60 -7.57 -7.35 -0.82
C GLU A 60 -6.91 -7.44 -2.20
N LEU A 61 -6.03 -6.49 -2.53
CA LEU A 61 -5.24 -6.54 -3.77
C LEU A 61 -4.41 -7.82 -3.88
N ASN A 62 -3.77 -8.24 -2.78
CA ASN A 62 -3.02 -9.49 -2.74
C ASN A 62 -3.90 -10.70 -3.10
N ARG A 63 -5.12 -10.79 -2.52
CA ARG A 63 -6.05 -11.88 -2.85
C ARG A 63 -6.41 -11.90 -4.35
N VAL A 64 -6.63 -10.71 -4.94
CA VAL A 64 -6.91 -10.59 -6.38
C VAL A 64 -5.75 -11.13 -7.21
N ILE A 65 -4.52 -10.73 -6.88
CA ILE A 65 -3.32 -11.19 -7.57
C ILE A 65 -3.18 -12.71 -7.45
N HIS A 66 -3.32 -13.27 -6.25
CA HIS A 66 -3.26 -14.72 -6.04
C HIS A 66 -4.36 -15.47 -6.77
N GLN A 67 -5.58 -14.94 -6.84
CA GLN A 67 -6.65 -15.54 -7.62
C GLN A 67 -6.31 -15.57 -9.11
N MET A 68 -5.76 -14.47 -9.64
CA MET A 68 -5.35 -14.39 -11.04
C MET A 68 -4.20 -15.36 -11.37
N THR A 69 -3.22 -15.49 -10.48
CA THR A 69 -2.11 -16.43 -10.66
C THR A 69 -2.58 -17.89 -10.58
N ALA A 70 -3.54 -18.20 -9.71
CA ALA A 70 -4.19 -19.51 -9.66
C ALA A 70 -4.98 -19.84 -10.94
N GLU A 71 -5.44 -18.81 -11.67
CA GLU A 71 -6.09 -18.95 -13.00
C GLU A 71 -5.07 -19.04 -14.15
N GLY A 72 -3.76 -19.16 -13.86
CA GLY A 72 -2.69 -19.30 -14.84
C GLY A 72 -2.10 -18.00 -15.36
N LYS A 73 -2.46 -16.85 -14.77
CA LYS A 73 -1.88 -15.55 -15.13
C LYS A 73 -0.57 -15.32 -14.36
N SER A 74 0.21 -14.35 -14.82
CA SER A 74 1.44 -13.94 -14.14
C SER A 74 1.36 -12.49 -13.67
N ALA A 75 1.99 -12.18 -12.54
CA ALA A 75 2.08 -10.82 -12.04
C ALA A 75 3.54 -10.42 -11.76
N ILE A 76 3.90 -9.22 -12.15
CA ILE A 76 5.15 -8.55 -11.78
C ILE A 76 4.77 -7.40 -10.86
N PHE A 77 5.27 -7.44 -9.64
CA PHE A 77 4.97 -6.48 -8.60
C PHE A 77 6.25 -5.71 -8.25
N ILE A 78 6.25 -4.41 -8.45
CA ILE A 78 7.38 -3.54 -8.14
C ILE A 78 7.05 -2.80 -6.86
N THR A 79 7.88 -2.95 -5.82
CA THR A 79 7.71 -2.28 -4.54
C THR A 79 9.04 -2.17 -3.79
N HIS A 80 9.12 -1.22 -2.87
CA HIS A 80 10.21 -1.11 -1.91
C HIS A 80 9.81 -1.59 -0.49
N LYS A 81 8.57 -2.05 -0.32
CA LYS A 81 8.04 -2.53 0.97
C LYS A 81 8.30 -4.03 1.13
N MET A 82 9.22 -4.39 1.99
CA MET A 82 9.64 -5.79 2.17
C MET A 82 8.53 -6.71 2.65
N GLU A 83 7.63 -6.21 3.47
CA GLU A 83 6.45 -6.97 3.94
C GLU A 83 5.57 -7.41 2.78
N GLU A 84 5.42 -6.55 1.77
CA GLU A 84 4.65 -6.86 0.57
C GLU A 84 5.38 -7.87 -0.33
N VAL A 85 6.70 -7.73 -0.49
CA VAL A 85 7.50 -8.71 -1.23
C VAL A 85 7.31 -10.09 -0.66
N ILE A 86 7.47 -10.24 0.66
CA ILE A 86 7.32 -11.54 1.33
C ILE A 86 5.87 -12.07 1.25
N ALA A 87 4.88 -11.20 1.34
CA ALA A 87 3.48 -11.61 1.35
C ALA A 87 2.91 -11.93 -0.04
N PHE A 88 3.43 -11.32 -1.12
CA PHE A 88 2.78 -11.31 -2.43
C PHE A 88 3.52 -12.09 -3.52
N SER A 89 4.81 -12.40 -3.33
CA SER A 89 5.61 -12.96 -4.42
C SER A 89 6.21 -14.33 -4.10
N ASP A 90 6.36 -15.16 -5.13
CA ASP A 90 7.09 -16.44 -5.08
C ASP A 90 8.59 -16.22 -5.30
N TRP A 91 8.92 -15.26 -6.15
CA TRP A 91 10.29 -14.90 -6.51
C TRP A 91 10.52 -13.41 -6.37
N VAL A 92 11.67 -13.03 -5.88
CA VAL A 92 12.12 -11.64 -5.78
C VAL A 92 13.35 -11.40 -6.63
N ARG A 93 13.33 -10.28 -7.35
CA ARG A 93 14.47 -9.77 -8.11
C ARG A 93 14.85 -8.41 -7.52
N VAL A 94 16.05 -8.31 -6.98
CA VAL A 94 16.56 -7.08 -6.38
C VAL A 94 17.34 -6.28 -7.42
N LEU A 95 16.89 -5.04 -7.60
CA LEU A 95 17.55 -4.07 -8.48
C LEU A 95 18.25 -3.00 -7.61
N HIS A 96 19.50 -2.72 -7.90
CA HIS A 96 20.26 -1.64 -7.29
C HIS A 96 20.98 -0.83 -8.36
N LYS A 97 20.75 0.48 -8.41
CA LYS A 97 21.33 1.40 -9.41
C LYS A 97 21.17 0.89 -10.87
N GLY A 98 19.98 0.39 -11.20
CA GLY A 98 19.65 -0.10 -12.54
C GLY A 98 20.24 -1.47 -12.89
N ARG A 99 20.86 -2.18 -11.94
CA ARG A 99 21.43 -3.51 -12.16
C ARG A 99 20.72 -4.56 -11.32
N LEU A 100 20.52 -5.73 -11.88
CA LEU A 100 20.04 -6.90 -11.16
C LEU A 100 21.16 -7.42 -10.25
N VAL A 101 20.96 -7.37 -8.94
CA VAL A 101 21.97 -7.79 -7.95
C VAL A 101 21.66 -9.15 -7.33
N ALA A 102 20.38 -9.57 -7.31
CA ALA A 102 19.99 -10.88 -6.80
C ALA A 102 18.68 -11.36 -7.41
N VAL A 103 18.54 -12.69 -7.50
CA VAL A 103 17.28 -13.40 -7.78
C VAL A 103 17.14 -14.48 -6.70
N LYS A 104 16.03 -14.47 -5.96
CA LYS A 104 15.81 -15.39 -4.86
C LYS A 104 14.36 -15.86 -4.80
N LYS A 105 14.14 -17.02 -4.20
CA LYS A 105 12.80 -17.43 -3.79
C LYS A 105 12.42 -16.71 -2.51
N THR A 106 11.21 -16.22 -2.44
CA THR A 106 10.75 -15.41 -1.32
C THR A 106 10.71 -16.20 -0.01
N ASN A 107 10.31 -17.47 -0.07
CA ASN A 107 10.25 -18.36 1.09
C ASN A 107 11.62 -18.79 1.65
N GLU A 108 12.70 -18.52 0.92
CA GLU A 108 14.09 -18.83 1.31
C GLU A 108 14.88 -17.56 1.68
N THR A 109 14.19 -16.41 1.83
CA THR A 109 14.83 -15.11 1.98
C THR A 109 14.27 -14.34 3.16
N GLU A 110 15.14 -13.70 3.92
CA GLU A 110 14.72 -12.83 5.02
C GLU A 110 14.59 -11.35 4.57
N PRO A 111 13.63 -10.60 5.13
CA PRO A 111 13.45 -9.19 4.80
C PRO A 111 14.73 -8.36 4.96
N GLY A 112 15.51 -8.62 6.01
CA GLY A 112 16.76 -7.92 6.28
C GLY A 112 17.83 -8.14 5.22
N GLU A 113 17.88 -9.32 4.61
CA GLU A 113 18.77 -9.61 3.49
C GLU A 113 18.39 -8.82 2.25
N LEU A 114 17.12 -8.75 1.91
CA LEU A 114 16.64 -7.98 0.76
C LEU A 114 16.98 -6.50 0.88
N VAL A 115 16.80 -5.93 2.07
CA VAL A 115 17.16 -4.52 2.31
C VAL A 115 18.65 -4.28 2.14
N ARG A 116 19.51 -5.17 2.66
CA ARG A 116 20.97 -5.06 2.44
C ARG A 116 21.34 -5.07 0.96
N LEU A 117 20.72 -5.95 0.20
CA LEU A 117 20.93 -6.05 -1.26
C LEU A 117 20.45 -4.79 -2.00
N MET A 118 19.33 -4.20 -1.58
CA MET A 118 18.78 -2.99 -2.19
C MET A 118 19.62 -1.75 -1.89
N VAL A 119 20.10 -1.61 -0.66
CA VAL A 119 20.86 -0.41 -0.22
C VAL A 119 22.35 -0.55 -0.54
N GLY A 120 22.85 -1.77 -0.70
CA GLY A 120 24.25 -2.05 -0.98
C GLY A 120 25.19 -1.85 0.21
N ARG A 121 24.65 -1.76 1.43
CA ARG A 121 25.39 -1.66 2.69
C ARG A 121 24.56 -2.21 3.84
N ASP A 122 25.21 -2.54 4.96
CA ASP A 122 24.50 -2.91 6.16
C ASP A 122 23.67 -1.74 6.69
N VAL A 123 22.37 -1.93 6.79
CA VAL A 123 21.45 -0.95 7.38
C VAL A 123 21.15 -1.41 8.79
N LEU A 124 21.49 -0.56 9.75
CA LEU A 124 21.08 -0.78 11.14
C LEU A 124 19.58 -0.47 11.25
N PHE A 125 18.75 -1.51 11.33
CA PHE A 125 17.30 -1.37 11.49
C PHE A 125 16.86 -0.88 12.87
N CYS A 126 17.76 -0.87 13.85
CA CYS A 126 17.47 -0.41 15.19
C CYS A 126 18.09 0.98 15.41
N LEU A 127 17.26 2.00 15.31
CA LEU A 127 17.55 3.25 15.97
C LEU A 127 17.29 3.03 17.47
N GLU A 128 18.34 2.99 18.27
CA GLU A 128 18.19 3.07 19.74
C GLU A 128 17.54 4.41 20.07
N LYS A 129 16.24 4.41 20.20
CA LYS A 129 15.50 5.56 20.67
C LYS A 129 15.74 5.67 22.17
N LYS A 130 16.56 6.63 22.59
CA LYS A 130 16.67 6.97 24.01
C LYS A 130 15.31 7.43 24.50
N ASP A 131 14.77 6.77 25.51
CA ASP A 131 13.55 7.23 26.16
C ASP A 131 13.78 8.65 26.71
N ARG A 132 12.97 9.58 26.23
CA ARG A 132 12.97 10.96 26.69
C ARG A 132 11.59 11.26 27.22
N SER A 133 11.51 11.79 28.43
CA SER A 133 10.25 12.27 28.98
C SER A 133 9.74 13.46 28.17
N PRO A 134 8.47 13.46 27.75
CA PRO A 134 7.86 14.61 27.13
C PRO A 134 7.95 15.84 28.03
N GLY A 135 8.23 17.00 27.45
CA GLY A 135 8.26 18.27 28.18
C GLY A 135 6.95 19.06 28.04
N ASP A 136 7.06 20.39 27.98
CA ASP A 136 5.90 21.29 27.91
C ASP A 136 5.15 21.15 26.57
N VAL A 137 3.86 21.46 26.60
CA VAL A 137 3.00 21.51 25.39
C VAL A 137 3.50 22.64 24.49
N VAL A 138 3.79 22.30 23.21
CA VAL A 138 4.25 23.26 22.20
C VAL A 138 3.23 23.48 21.09
N LEU A 139 2.28 22.55 20.93
CA LEU A 139 1.18 22.69 20.00
C LEU A 139 -0.07 22.02 20.59
N GLU A 140 -1.13 22.77 20.63
CA GLU A 140 -2.46 22.30 21.00
C GLU A 140 -3.41 22.63 19.85
N VAL A 141 -4.11 21.60 19.38
CA VAL A 141 -5.07 21.70 18.29
C VAL A 141 -6.39 21.17 18.84
N ASN A 142 -7.40 22.02 18.87
CA ASN A 142 -8.71 21.70 19.46
C ASN A 142 -9.80 21.80 18.38
N ASP A 143 -10.61 20.74 18.29
CA ASP A 143 -11.84 20.64 17.49
C ASP A 143 -11.64 21.08 16.01
N VAL A 144 -10.52 20.66 15.39
CA VAL A 144 -10.30 20.98 14.00
C VAL A 144 -11.23 20.17 13.11
N GLN A 145 -11.95 20.89 12.27
CA GLN A 145 -12.83 20.34 11.26
C GLN A 145 -12.29 20.72 9.87
N ALA A 146 -12.40 19.80 8.93
CA ALA A 146 -12.02 20.05 7.53
C ALA A 146 -13.16 19.59 6.61
N VAL A 147 -13.41 20.40 5.59
CA VAL A 147 -14.39 20.13 4.54
C VAL A 147 -13.62 19.98 3.23
N GLU A 148 -13.95 18.95 2.45
CA GLU A 148 -13.42 18.79 1.09
C GLU A 148 -14.07 19.78 0.11
N ASP A 149 -13.48 19.97 -1.08
CA ASP A 149 -13.99 20.83 -2.14
C ASP A 149 -15.44 20.53 -2.58
N LYS A 150 -15.97 19.38 -2.18
CA LYS A 150 -17.35 18.93 -2.45
C LYS A 150 -18.30 19.15 -1.26
N GLU A 151 -17.94 19.99 -0.31
CA GLU A 151 -18.69 20.24 0.94
C GLU A 151 -18.90 18.98 1.82
N LEU A 152 -18.16 17.91 1.57
CA LEU A 152 -18.17 16.73 2.41
C LEU A 152 -17.22 16.92 3.60
N GLN A 153 -17.69 16.60 4.78
CA GLN A 153 -16.90 16.72 6.00
C GLN A 153 -15.81 15.66 6.05
N ALA A 154 -14.57 16.02 5.71
CA ALA A 154 -13.42 15.14 5.66
C ALA A 154 -12.85 14.81 7.05
N GLN A 155 -12.95 15.73 7.99
CA GLN A 155 -12.49 15.56 9.37
C GLN A 155 -13.50 16.14 10.36
N LYS A 156 -13.70 15.45 11.49
CA LYS A 156 -14.65 15.84 12.54
C LYS A 156 -13.95 15.91 13.88
N GLY A 157 -13.77 17.12 14.43
CA GLY A 157 -13.37 17.31 15.80
C GLY A 157 -12.02 16.71 16.16
N VAL A 158 -10.96 16.98 15.38
CA VAL A 158 -9.62 16.45 15.65
C VAL A 158 -8.98 17.27 16.77
N ASN A 159 -8.59 16.58 17.85
CA ASN A 159 -7.84 17.15 18.95
C ASN A 159 -6.43 16.54 18.98
N ILE A 160 -5.39 17.36 19.01
CA ILE A 160 -3.99 16.94 19.05
C ILE A 160 -3.24 17.85 20.02
N GLU A 161 -2.48 17.26 20.93
CA GLU A 161 -1.51 17.93 21.79
C GLU A 161 -0.12 17.37 21.47
N ILE A 162 0.85 18.23 21.22
CA ILE A 162 2.25 17.85 20.99
C ILE A 162 3.13 18.54 22.03
N ARG A 163 4.03 17.78 22.66
CA ARG A 163 4.96 18.25 23.68
C ARG A 163 6.38 18.29 23.16
N THR A 164 7.23 19.11 23.76
CA THR A 164 8.67 19.12 23.47
C THR A 164 9.25 17.71 23.64
N ARG A 165 10.17 17.32 22.76
CA ARG A 165 10.83 16.01 22.73
C ARG A 165 9.90 14.83 22.47
N GLU A 166 8.66 15.08 22.06
CA GLU A 166 7.70 14.05 21.68
C GLU A 166 7.65 13.89 20.15
N ILE A 167 7.54 12.65 19.67
CA ILE A 167 7.14 12.31 18.31
C ILE A 167 5.82 11.59 18.41
N LYS A 168 4.74 12.23 18.00
CA LYS A 168 3.39 11.67 18.11
C LYS A 168 2.93 11.10 16.78
N GLY A 169 2.69 9.81 16.76
CA GLY A 169 2.06 9.12 15.63
C GLY A 169 0.56 8.93 15.90
N LYS A 170 -0.31 9.34 14.97
CA LYS A 170 -1.75 9.04 15.06
C LYS A 170 -2.00 7.70 14.39
N ARG A 171 -2.36 6.67 15.16
CA ARG A 171 -3.00 5.48 14.59
C ARG A 171 -4.44 5.84 14.26
N GLY A 172 -4.79 5.85 12.98
CA GLY A 172 -6.19 5.87 12.58
C GLY A 172 -6.89 4.65 13.18
N LYS A 173 -7.97 4.83 13.92
CA LYS A 173 -8.91 3.74 14.15
C LYS A 173 -9.65 3.54 12.83
N ALA A 174 -9.61 2.31 12.33
CA ALA A 174 -10.48 1.86 11.24
C ALA A 174 -11.94 1.94 11.67
#